data_7b7b4668201277e175f6e08ee05fae4a
#
_entry.id   7b7b4668201277e175f6e08ee05fae4a
#
_cell.length_a   1.000
_cell.length_b   1.000
_cell.length_c   1.000
_cell.angle_alpha   90.00
_cell.angle_beta   90.00
_cell.angle_gamma   90.00
#
_symmetry.space_group_name_H-M   'P 1'
#
loop_
_entity.id
_entity.type
_entity.pdbx_description
1 polymer ?
#
loop_
_entity_poly.entity_id
_entity_poly.type
_entity_poly.pdbx_seq_one_letter_code
_entity_poly.pdbx_strand_id
1 'polypeptide(L)'
;VKWYYSAIETAYAHGALTGESRQCRPNDAITREEMAKMTVRALGLAVLSGAAADDCPFSDVSVAQGYVALAYRMGIIKGVSAYNFEPKKEATREQAAAVLLRTYDRLHAAIKVTEAADGSAPSGCVTAGSITEESGSVPVSPRAPMEEVYAAAVRAGEGGSVALRAVPLLQVTRAGAVTDTRELTEGELIELLSEGTLRTHRSAQHESSCGYRTEKDGSVTVVWYESETDIAEKTELCRLLGIGNVYVLK
;
A
#
# COMPACT_ATOMS: atom_id res chain seq x y z
N VAL A 1 -7.49 36.14 -8.33
CA VAL A 1 -7.35 34.79 -7.76
C VAL A 1 -6.32 34.88 -6.65
N LYS A 2 -6.62 34.31 -5.47
CA LYS A 2 -5.68 34.31 -4.33
C LYS A 2 -4.50 33.38 -4.64
N TRP A 3 -3.31 33.75 -4.19
CA TRP A 3 -2.05 33.05 -4.52
C TRP A 3 -2.04 31.56 -4.19
N TYR A 4 -2.82 31.13 -3.19
CA TYR A 4 -2.88 29.74 -2.74
C TYR A 4 -3.90 28.85 -3.49
N TYR A 5 -4.72 29.43 -4.37
CA TYR A 5 -5.85 28.72 -5.00
C TYR A 5 -5.41 27.47 -5.76
N SER A 6 -4.43 27.62 -6.66
CA SER A 6 -3.93 26.47 -7.45
C SER A 6 -3.29 25.36 -6.58
N ALA A 7 -2.58 25.76 -5.51
CA ALA A 7 -1.99 24.76 -4.60
C ALA A 7 -3.05 23.96 -3.86
N ILE A 8 -4.15 24.61 -3.41
CA ILE A 8 -5.26 23.93 -2.75
C ILE A 8 -6.01 23.01 -3.71
N GLU A 9 -6.29 23.46 -4.94
CA GLU A 9 -6.94 22.61 -5.96
C GLU A 9 -6.08 21.41 -6.30
N THR A 10 -4.77 21.58 -6.47
CA THR A 10 -3.85 20.48 -6.71
C THR A 10 -3.84 19.51 -5.52
N ALA A 11 -3.72 19.99 -4.30
CA ALA A 11 -3.72 19.15 -3.10
C ALA A 11 -5.05 18.39 -2.93
N TYR A 12 -6.18 19.00 -3.28
CA TYR A 12 -7.48 18.35 -3.28
C TYR A 12 -7.60 17.29 -4.38
N ALA A 13 -7.18 17.62 -5.61
CA ALA A 13 -7.21 16.70 -6.74
C ALA A 13 -6.36 15.44 -6.51
N HIS A 14 -5.26 15.58 -5.76
CA HIS A 14 -4.39 14.45 -5.37
C HIS A 14 -4.76 13.81 -4.01
N GLY A 15 -5.92 14.16 -3.43
CA GLY A 15 -6.42 13.55 -2.20
C GLY A 15 -5.65 13.94 -0.92
N ALA A 16 -4.65 14.81 -1.00
CA ALA A 16 -3.92 15.30 0.16
C ALA A 16 -4.82 16.12 1.11
N LEU A 17 -5.75 16.86 0.52
CA LEU A 17 -6.82 17.55 1.23
C LEU A 17 -8.15 16.83 1.00
N THR A 18 -8.91 16.60 2.06
CA THR A 18 -10.27 16.07 1.99
C THR A 18 -11.26 17.13 2.42
N GLY A 19 -12.43 17.15 1.79
CA GLY A 19 -13.50 18.11 2.10
C GLY A 19 -14.27 17.81 3.39
N GLU A 20 -13.62 17.32 4.44
CA GLU A 20 -14.27 16.93 5.71
C GLU A 20 -15.12 18.03 6.34
N SER A 21 -14.77 19.30 6.11
CA SER A 21 -15.50 20.46 6.64
C SER A 21 -16.20 21.33 5.58
N ARG A 22 -16.20 20.91 4.30
CA ARG A 22 -16.66 21.72 3.16
C ARG A 22 -16.00 23.12 3.05
N GLN A 23 -15.04 23.43 3.90
CA GLN A 23 -14.32 24.71 3.91
C GLN A 23 -12.82 24.46 4.05
N CYS A 24 -12.06 24.94 3.09
CA CYS A 24 -10.63 25.07 3.25
C CYS A 24 -10.34 26.34 4.08
N ARG A 25 -9.56 26.20 5.14
CA ARG A 25 -9.15 27.30 6.04
C ARG A 25 -7.69 27.68 5.76
N PRO A 26 -7.40 28.34 4.64
CA PRO A 26 -6.03 28.52 4.16
C PRO A 26 -5.17 29.48 5.00
N ASN A 27 -5.79 30.23 5.90
CA ASN A 27 -5.09 31.17 6.78
C ASN A 27 -4.95 30.66 8.21
N ASP A 28 -5.57 29.51 8.53
CA ASP A 28 -5.44 28.92 9.86
C ASP A 28 -4.12 28.16 9.96
N ALA A 29 -3.56 28.12 11.16
CA ALA A 29 -2.39 27.29 11.42
C ALA A 29 -2.75 25.80 11.32
N ILE A 30 -1.91 25.03 10.66
CA ILE A 30 -2.05 23.57 10.57
C ILE A 30 -1.56 22.91 11.84
N THR A 31 -2.30 21.95 12.38
CA THR A 31 -1.83 21.15 13.51
C THR A 31 -0.87 20.06 13.07
N ARG A 32 -0.11 19.50 14.01
CA ARG A 32 0.84 18.44 13.75
C ARG A 32 0.16 17.17 13.20
N GLU A 33 -1.04 16.82 13.71
CA GLU A 33 -1.80 15.68 13.18
C GLU A 33 -2.37 15.93 11.78
N GLU A 34 -2.82 17.17 11.50
CA GLU A 34 -3.27 17.53 10.15
C GLU A 34 -2.12 17.45 9.15
N MET A 35 -0.93 17.90 9.52
CA MET A 35 0.27 17.79 8.70
C MET A 35 0.60 16.32 8.42
N ALA A 36 0.53 15.42 9.42
CA ALA A 36 0.74 13.99 9.23
C ALA A 36 -0.31 13.37 8.29
N LYS A 37 -1.59 13.69 8.48
CA LYS A 37 -2.69 13.25 7.60
C LYS A 37 -2.47 13.68 6.16
N MET A 38 -2.17 14.96 5.94
CA MET A 38 -1.93 15.49 4.60
C MET A 38 -0.76 14.80 3.91
N THR A 39 0.35 14.58 4.62
CA THR A 39 1.53 13.93 4.06
C THR A 39 1.24 12.48 3.66
N VAL A 40 0.62 11.69 4.52
CA VAL A 40 0.27 10.29 4.23
C VAL A 40 -0.73 10.19 3.08
N ARG A 41 -1.71 11.10 3.01
CA ARG A 41 -2.67 11.18 1.90
C ARG A 41 -1.98 11.58 0.59
N ALA A 42 -1.08 12.53 0.61
CA ALA A 42 -0.31 12.96 -0.56
C ALA A 42 0.57 11.82 -1.13
N LEU A 43 1.01 10.91 -0.27
CA LEU A 43 1.74 9.70 -0.65
C LEU A 43 0.83 8.55 -1.11
N GLY A 44 -0.51 8.73 -1.14
CA GLY A 44 -1.47 7.69 -1.53
C GLY A 44 -1.69 6.59 -0.48
N LEU A 45 -1.14 6.73 0.73
CA LEU A 45 -1.12 5.67 1.75
C LEU A 45 -2.29 5.74 2.74
N ALA A 46 -3.31 6.55 2.47
CA ALA A 46 -4.47 6.70 3.38
C ALA A 46 -5.21 5.38 3.64
N VAL A 47 -5.25 4.47 2.67
CA VAL A 47 -5.85 3.13 2.75
C VAL A 47 -5.22 2.30 3.89
N LEU A 48 -3.93 2.46 4.15
CA LEU A 48 -3.21 1.73 5.20
C LEU A 48 -3.42 2.31 6.61
N SER A 49 -4.13 3.44 6.75
CA SER A 49 -4.28 4.08 8.07
C SER A 49 -5.03 3.22 9.09
N GLY A 50 -5.93 2.32 8.64
CA GLY A 50 -6.59 1.34 9.50
C GLY A 50 -5.61 0.30 10.04
N ALA A 51 -4.86 -0.33 9.14
CA ALA A 51 -3.89 -1.38 9.48
C ALA A 51 -2.73 -0.87 10.37
N ALA A 52 -2.35 0.40 10.21
CA ALA A 52 -1.26 1.01 10.97
C ALA A 52 -1.69 1.60 12.33
N ALA A 53 -2.97 1.63 12.65
CA ALA A 53 -3.45 2.35 13.84
C ALA A 53 -2.85 1.81 15.16
N ASP A 54 -2.78 0.48 15.28
CA ASP A 54 -2.25 -0.19 16.47
C ASP A 54 -0.72 -0.03 16.61
N ASP A 55 -0.03 0.35 15.54
CA ASP A 55 1.42 0.61 15.53
C ASP A 55 1.78 2.02 16.04
N CYS A 56 0.80 2.84 16.44
CA CYS A 56 1.05 4.20 16.90
C CYS A 56 1.76 4.21 18.26
N PRO A 57 3.00 4.72 18.36
CA PRO A 57 3.74 4.70 19.63
C PRO A 57 3.30 5.80 20.60
N PHE A 58 2.43 6.72 20.18
CA PHE A 58 2.08 7.92 20.93
C PHE A 58 0.74 7.78 21.63
N SER A 59 0.74 7.88 22.95
CA SER A 59 -0.46 7.69 23.78
C SER A 59 -1.44 8.89 23.72
N ASP A 60 -0.98 10.05 23.28
CA ASP A 60 -1.76 11.27 23.16
C ASP A 60 -2.46 11.45 21.80
N VAL A 61 -2.33 10.47 20.89
CA VAL A 61 -3.00 10.46 19.58
C VAL A 61 -4.22 9.55 19.64
N SER A 62 -5.42 10.10 19.45
CA SER A 62 -6.68 9.34 19.54
C SER A 62 -7.44 9.21 18.22
N VAL A 63 -7.31 10.17 17.31
CA VAL A 63 -8.14 10.25 16.09
C VAL A 63 -7.34 9.92 14.82
N ALA A 64 -6.07 10.28 14.80
CA ALA A 64 -5.21 10.16 13.63
C ALA A 64 -4.14 9.08 13.78
N GLN A 65 -4.36 8.06 14.63
CA GLN A 65 -3.37 7.06 15.01
C GLN A 65 -2.66 6.45 13.81
N GLY A 66 -3.39 5.89 12.86
CA GLY A 66 -2.78 5.25 11.70
C GLY A 66 -1.99 6.21 10.79
N TYR A 67 -2.46 7.43 10.62
CA TYR A 67 -1.73 8.45 9.86
C TYR A 67 -0.42 8.85 10.55
N VAL A 68 -0.48 9.04 11.85
CA VAL A 68 0.71 9.38 12.65
C VAL A 68 1.68 8.20 12.70
N ALA A 69 1.16 6.97 12.86
CA ALA A 69 1.96 5.75 12.83
C ALA A 69 2.70 5.59 11.51
N LEU A 70 2.00 5.71 10.37
CA LEU A 70 2.61 5.63 9.04
C LEU A 70 3.69 6.69 8.84
N ALA A 71 3.39 7.96 9.11
CA ALA A 71 4.36 9.03 8.95
C ALA A 71 5.57 8.90 9.88
N TYR A 72 5.35 8.36 11.09
CA TYR A 72 6.44 8.04 12.03
C TYR A 72 7.30 6.87 11.55
N ARG A 73 6.68 5.77 11.10
CA ARG A 73 7.38 4.61 10.52
C ARG A 73 8.26 4.99 9.34
N MET A 74 7.75 5.83 8.46
CA MET A 74 8.52 6.36 7.33
C MET A 74 9.65 7.31 7.78
N GLY A 75 9.76 7.65 9.07
CA GLY A 75 10.73 8.61 9.58
C GLY A 75 10.46 10.07 9.19
N ILE A 76 9.29 10.35 8.60
CA ILE A 76 8.91 11.68 8.10
C ILE A 76 8.58 12.62 9.26
N ILE A 77 7.86 12.11 10.27
CA ILE A 77 7.56 12.87 11.49
C ILE A 77 8.26 12.26 12.70
N LYS A 78 8.35 13.04 13.76
CA LYS A 78 8.91 12.61 15.07
C LYS A 78 7.97 13.06 16.18
N GLY A 79 7.91 12.31 17.28
CA GLY A 79 7.30 12.73 18.52
C GLY A 79 8.09 13.86 19.19
N VAL A 80 7.46 14.50 20.15
CA VAL A 80 8.16 15.43 21.08
C VAL A 80 8.86 14.67 22.19
N SER A 81 8.42 13.45 22.46
CA SER A 81 9.07 12.44 23.30
C SER A 81 8.82 11.04 22.75
N ALA A 82 9.26 10.00 23.46
CA ALA A 82 9.02 8.61 23.10
C ALA A 82 7.52 8.24 23.06
N TYR A 83 6.68 8.93 23.86
CA TYR A 83 5.26 8.57 24.03
C TYR A 83 4.29 9.71 23.68
N ASN A 84 4.79 10.91 23.37
CA ASN A 84 3.95 12.08 23.09
C ASN A 84 4.26 12.66 21.72
N PHE A 85 3.20 12.99 21.00
CA PHE A 85 3.22 13.59 19.67
C PHE A 85 2.77 15.06 19.68
N GLU A 86 1.91 15.46 20.60
CA GLU A 86 1.22 16.76 20.65
C GLU A 86 0.37 17.02 19.39
N PRO A 87 -0.64 16.15 19.10
CA PRO A 87 -1.35 16.14 17.82
C PRO A 87 -2.06 17.47 17.50
N LYS A 88 -2.59 18.14 18.51
CA LYS A 88 -3.37 19.40 18.37
C LYS A 88 -2.53 20.66 18.37
N LYS A 89 -1.23 20.53 18.65
CA LYS A 89 -0.33 21.68 18.61
C LYS A 89 -0.08 22.14 17.18
N GLU A 90 -0.07 23.45 17.00
CA GLU A 90 0.27 24.05 15.70
C GLU A 90 1.68 23.66 15.26
N ALA A 91 1.81 23.29 13.99
CA ALA A 91 3.10 22.97 13.37
C ALA A 91 3.86 24.26 13.05
N THR A 92 5.15 24.29 13.39
CA THR A 92 6.01 25.42 13.02
C THR A 92 6.50 25.29 11.57
N ARG A 93 6.99 26.40 11.00
CA ARG A 93 7.58 26.41 9.66
C ARG A 93 8.78 25.46 9.54
N GLU A 94 9.58 25.36 10.59
CA GLU A 94 10.74 24.46 10.67
C GLU A 94 10.29 22.99 10.67
N GLN A 95 9.20 22.68 11.39
CA GLN A 95 8.64 21.33 11.39
C GLN A 95 8.08 20.98 10.01
N ALA A 96 7.38 21.89 9.36
CA ALA A 96 6.88 21.68 7.99
C ALA A 96 8.03 21.47 6.99
N ALA A 97 9.09 22.28 7.07
CA ALA A 97 10.27 22.14 6.22
C ALA A 97 10.97 20.78 6.45
N ALA A 98 11.10 20.35 7.72
CA ALA A 98 11.68 19.06 8.07
C ALA A 98 10.84 17.88 7.53
N VAL A 99 9.50 17.97 7.59
CA VAL A 99 8.60 16.96 7.00
C VAL A 99 8.77 16.89 5.50
N LEU A 100 8.79 18.03 4.79
CA LEU A 100 8.98 18.06 3.35
C LEU A 100 10.33 17.46 2.94
N LEU A 101 11.43 17.83 3.61
CA LEU A 101 12.76 17.30 3.32
C LEU A 101 12.80 15.78 3.52
N ARG A 102 12.32 15.28 4.67
CA ARG A 102 12.31 13.83 4.95
C ARG A 102 11.41 13.06 3.99
N THR A 103 10.28 13.63 3.58
CA THR A 103 9.43 13.05 2.55
C THR A 103 10.18 12.94 1.22
N TYR A 104 10.88 14.01 0.83
CA TYR A 104 11.71 14.01 -0.37
C TYR A 104 12.81 12.95 -0.29
N ASP A 105 13.53 12.86 0.83
CA ASP A 105 14.59 11.88 1.03
C ASP A 105 14.06 10.43 0.92
N ARG A 106 12.88 10.15 1.49
CA ARG A 106 12.24 8.83 1.39
C ARG A 106 11.81 8.48 -0.03
N LEU A 107 11.23 9.42 -0.77
CA LEU A 107 10.84 9.23 -2.17
C LEU A 107 12.04 8.96 -3.09
N HIS A 108 13.25 9.43 -2.71
CA HIS A 108 14.47 9.26 -3.50
C HIS A 108 15.46 8.27 -2.88
N ALA A 109 15.06 7.57 -1.81
CA ALA A 109 15.90 6.54 -1.20
C ALA A 109 16.16 5.39 -2.19
N ALA A 110 17.38 4.90 -2.22
CA ALA A 110 17.71 3.74 -3.03
C ALA A 110 17.04 2.49 -2.48
N ILE A 111 16.48 1.68 -3.38
CA ILE A 111 15.94 0.35 -3.09
C ILE A 111 16.43 -0.61 -4.17
N LYS A 112 16.86 -1.80 -3.76
CA LYS A 112 17.26 -2.84 -4.70
C LYS A 112 16.10 -3.78 -4.96
N VAL A 113 15.70 -3.92 -6.21
CA VAL A 113 14.67 -4.88 -6.65
C VAL A 113 15.35 -6.03 -7.38
N THR A 114 14.99 -7.25 -7.03
CA THR A 114 15.54 -8.47 -7.65
C THR A 114 14.40 -9.42 -7.95
N GLU A 115 14.32 -9.91 -9.18
CA GLU A 115 13.39 -10.98 -9.55
C GLU A 115 14.00 -12.33 -9.17
N ALA A 116 13.23 -13.18 -8.51
CA ALA A 116 13.58 -14.54 -8.14
C ALA A 116 12.72 -15.49 -8.97
N ALA A 117 13.27 -15.95 -10.09
CA ALA A 117 12.57 -16.78 -11.07
C ALA A 117 12.27 -18.20 -10.57
N ASP A 118 12.93 -18.65 -9.50
CA ASP A 118 12.67 -19.96 -8.86
C ASP A 118 11.55 -19.89 -7.82
N GLY A 119 10.90 -18.72 -7.65
CA GLY A 119 9.82 -18.50 -6.71
C GLY A 119 10.25 -18.57 -5.24
N SER A 120 11.54 -18.70 -4.94
CA SER A 120 12.03 -18.80 -3.56
C SER A 120 12.55 -17.48 -3.01
N ALA A 121 12.17 -17.16 -1.78
CA ALA A 121 12.69 -16.00 -1.07
C ALA A 121 14.08 -16.31 -0.50
N PRO A 122 15.06 -15.41 -0.65
CA PRO A 122 16.34 -15.55 0.03
C PRO A 122 16.18 -15.63 1.54
N SER A 123 17.14 -16.29 2.21
CA SER A 123 17.17 -16.38 3.67
C SER A 123 17.17 -15.00 4.32
N GLY A 124 16.33 -14.83 5.33
CA GLY A 124 16.19 -13.55 6.07
C GLY A 124 15.21 -12.56 5.46
N CYS A 125 14.53 -12.89 4.35
CA CYS A 125 13.45 -12.07 3.84
C CYS A 125 12.14 -12.35 4.58
N VAL A 126 11.32 -11.31 4.74
CA VAL A 126 9.93 -11.44 5.17
C VAL A 126 9.04 -11.47 3.92
N THR A 127 8.31 -12.56 3.73
CA THR A 127 7.42 -12.70 2.56
C THR A 127 6.06 -12.07 2.84
N ALA A 128 5.57 -11.31 1.85
CA ALA A 128 4.19 -10.84 1.74
C ALA A 128 3.48 -11.66 0.64
N GLY A 129 2.20 -11.99 0.85
CA GLY A 129 1.41 -12.81 -0.08
C GLY A 129 1.43 -14.29 0.28
N SER A 130 1.08 -14.63 1.53
CA SER A 130 0.77 -16.01 1.91
C SER A 130 -0.52 -16.47 1.25
N ILE A 131 -0.54 -17.69 0.70
CA ILE A 131 -1.79 -18.35 0.30
C ILE A 131 -2.46 -18.81 1.59
N THR A 132 -3.46 -18.09 2.06
CA THR A 132 -4.34 -18.63 3.08
C THR A 132 -5.42 -19.42 2.36
N GLU A 133 -5.39 -20.75 2.51
CA GLU A 133 -6.50 -21.62 2.15
C GLU A 133 -7.63 -21.42 3.17
N GLU A 134 -8.36 -20.32 3.06
CA GLU A 134 -9.64 -20.21 3.77
C GLU A 134 -10.73 -20.84 2.90
N SER A 135 -11.09 -22.06 3.26
CA SER A 135 -12.24 -22.77 2.69
C SER A 135 -13.52 -22.01 3.03
N GLY A 136 -14.23 -21.51 2.02
CA GLY A 136 -15.64 -21.20 2.14
C GLY A 136 -16.11 -19.77 2.02
N SER A 137 -15.30 -18.82 1.68
CA SER A 137 -15.70 -17.43 1.47
C SER A 137 -15.16 -16.89 0.16
N VAL A 138 -15.82 -15.83 -0.36
CA VAL A 138 -15.46 -15.04 -1.53
C VAL A 138 -13.99 -15.16 -1.93
N PRO A 139 -13.66 -15.33 -3.23
CA PRO A 139 -12.27 -15.48 -3.67
C PRO A 139 -11.43 -14.32 -3.15
N VAL A 140 -10.62 -14.60 -2.15
CA VAL A 140 -9.65 -13.65 -1.61
C VAL A 140 -8.48 -13.65 -2.58
N SER A 141 -8.02 -12.48 -3.00
CA SER A 141 -6.79 -12.41 -3.78
C SER A 141 -5.65 -13.00 -2.96
N PRO A 142 -4.95 -13.98 -3.48
CA PRO A 142 -3.82 -14.59 -2.78
C PRO A 142 -2.54 -13.78 -2.94
N ARG A 143 -2.64 -12.62 -3.56
CA ARG A 143 -1.46 -11.78 -3.82
C ARG A 143 -1.32 -10.75 -2.72
N ALA A 144 -0.11 -10.30 -2.47
CA ALA A 144 0.23 -9.42 -1.36
C ALA A 144 -0.56 -8.09 -1.40
N PRO A 145 -1.73 -7.95 -0.74
CA PRO A 145 -2.37 -6.66 -0.62
C PRO A 145 -1.45 -5.68 0.11
N MET A 146 -1.64 -4.38 -0.08
CA MET A 146 -0.77 -3.36 0.49
C MET A 146 -0.64 -3.48 2.02
N GLU A 147 -1.68 -3.95 2.70
CA GLU A 147 -1.66 -4.21 4.15
C GLU A 147 -0.69 -5.33 4.53
N GLU A 148 -0.61 -6.42 3.76
CA GLU A 148 0.38 -7.48 3.98
C GLU A 148 1.80 -7.00 3.67
N VAL A 149 1.98 -6.21 2.62
CA VAL A 149 3.28 -5.59 2.29
C VAL A 149 3.72 -4.66 3.42
N TYR A 150 2.80 -3.85 3.95
CA TYR A 150 3.05 -3.03 5.12
C TYR A 150 3.49 -3.87 6.33
N ALA A 151 2.71 -4.91 6.67
CA ALA A 151 3.02 -5.79 7.80
C ALA A 151 4.37 -6.52 7.62
N ALA A 152 4.69 -6.96 6.39
CA ALA A 152 5.97 -7.57 6.08
C ALA A 152 7.14 -6.57 6.23
N ALA A 153 6.97 -5.35 5.74
CA ALA A 153 7.97 -4.29 5.86
C ALA A 153 8.21 -3.88 7.32
N VAL A 154 7.13 -3.80 8.13
CA VAL A 154 7.25 -3.54 9.58
C VAL A 154 8.06 -4.63 10.27
N ARG A 155 7.82 -5.91 9.95
CA ARG A 155 8.57 -7.04 10.51
C ARG A 155 10.03 -7.08 10.04
N ALA A 156 10.29 -6.74 8.79
CA ALA A 156 11.64 -6.70 8.22
C ALA A 156 12.50 -5.58 8.83
N GLY A 157 11.87 -4.47 9.19
CA GLY A 157 12.54 -3.29 9.75
C GLY A 157 13.33 -2.48 8.74
N GLU A 158 13.85 -1.34 9.15
CA GLU A 158 14.64 -0.45 8.29
C GLU A 158 15.91 -1.15 7.78
N GLY A 159 16.19 -1.02 6.49
CA GLY A 159 17.28 -1.71 5.80
C GLY A 159 17.03 -3.21 5.53
N GLY A 160 15.93 -3.75 6.03
CA GLY A 160 15.56 -5.15 5.85
C GLY A 160 15.20 -5.53 4.43
N SER A 161 14.73 -6.77 4.27
CA SER A 161 14.38 -7.35 2.96
C SER A 161 12.96 -7.90 2.98
N VAL A 162 12.17 -7.57 1.95
CA VAL A 162 10.82 -8.07 1.73
C VAL A 162 10.76 -8.87 0.44
N ALA A 163 10.05 -9.99 0.45
CA ALA A 163 9.75 -10.77 -0.74
C ALA A 163 8.27 -10.61 -1.08
N LEU A 164 7.97 -10.15 -2.29
CA LEU A 164 6.62 -10.02 -2.84
C LEU A 164 6.30 -11.26 -3.68
N ARG A 165 5.26 -12.00 -3.31
CA ARG A 165 4.81 -13.14 -4.10
C ARG A 165 3.96 -12.66 -5.27
N ALA A 166 4.52 -12.75 -6.47
CA ALA A 166 3.88 -12.33 -7.72
C ALA A 166 3.43 -13.50 -8.61
N VAL A 167 3.60 -14.75 -8.16
CA VAL A 167 3.18 -15.96 -8.90
C VAL A 167 1.70 -15.87 -9.25
N PRO A 168 1.29 -15.97 -10.53
CA PRO A 168 -0.11 -15.86 -10.91
C PRO A 168 -0.95 -17.02 -10.36
N LEU A 169 -2.23 -16.76 -10.06
CA LEU A 169 -3.13 -17.75 -9.51
C LEU A 169 -4.43 -17.82 -10.31
N LEU A 170 -4.83 -19.04 -10.67
CA LEU A 170 -6.14 -19.32 -11.23
C LEU A 170 -7.06 -19.89 -10.15
N GLN A 171 -8.26 -19.31 -10.05
CA GLN A 171 -9.33 -19.79 -9.19
C GLN A 171 -10.59 -20.04 -10.00
N VAL A 172 -11.29 -21.14 -9.69
CA VAL A 172 -12.61 -21.43 -10.25
C VAL A 172 -13.62 -21.32 -9.11
N THR A 173 -14.68 -20.55 -9.34
CA THR A 173 -15.79 -20.41 -8.38
C THR A 173 -17.06 -20.99 -8.94
N ARG A 174 -17.84 -21.71 -8.09
CA ARG A 174 -19.18 -22.21 -8.39
C ARG A 174 -20.13 -21.84 -7.27
N ALA A 175 -21.26 -21.27 -7.60
CA ALA A 175 -22.27 -20.83 -6.64
C ALA A 175 -21.69 -19.94 -5.50
N GLY A 176 -20.68 -19.10 -5.81
CA GLY A 176 -20.05 -18.19 -4.86
C GLY A 176 -18.96 -18.80 -3.99
N ALA A 177 -18.61 -20.08 -4.17
CA ALA A 177 -17.53 -20.74 -3.44
C ALA A 177 -16.36 -21.06 -4.38
N VAL A 178 -15.13 -20.92 -3.90
CA VAL A 178 -13.92 -21.36 -4.63
C VAL A 178 -13.91 -22.89 -4.63
N THR A 179 -13.89 -23.48 -5.81
CA THR A 179 -13.89 -24.95 -5.99
C THR A 179 -12.56 -25.49 -6.47
N ASP A 180 -11.72 -24.66 -7.05
CA ASP A 180 -10.38 -25.02 -7.51
C ASP A 180 -9.46 -23.82 -7.43
N THR A 181 -8.18 -24.07 -7.10
CA THR A 181 -7.13 -23.05 -7.02
C THR A 181 -5.82 -23.67 -7.47
N ARG A 182 -5.15 -23.06 -8.44
CA ARG A 182 -3.81 -23.47 -8.86
C ARG A 182 -2.92 -22.29 -9.24
N GLU A 183 -1.64 -22.41 -9.01
CA GLU A 183 -0.65 -21.48 -9.51
C GLU A 183 -0.47 -21.66 -11.01
N LEU A 184 -0.16 -20.56 -11.68
CA LEU A 184 0.15 -20.52 -13.10
C LEU A 184 1.63 -20.16 -13.29
N THR A 185 2.21 -20.69 -14.33
CA THR A 185 3.47 -20.15 -14.86
C THR A 185 3.22 -18.83 -15.58
N GLU A 186 4.25 -18.01 -15.74
CA GLU A 186 4.16 -16.76 -16.52
C GLU A 186 3.71 -17.02 -17.98
N GLY A 187 4.15 -18.14 -18.58
CA GLY A 187 3.74 -18.57 -19.92
C GLY A 187 2.24 -18.86 -20.00
N GLU A 188 1.68 -19.62 -19.06
CA GLU A 188 0.24 -19.88 -18.98
C GLU A 188 -0.58 -18.61 -18.78
N LEU A 189 -0.09 -17.66 -17.96
CA LEU A 189 -0.73 -16.37 -17.78
C LEU A 189 -0.79 -15.58 -19.09
N ILE A 190 0.35 -15.48 -19.81
CA ILE A 190 0.44 -14.78 -21.09
C ILE A 190 -0.51 -15.40 -22.12
N GLU A 191 -0.57 -16.73 -22.20
CA GLU A 191 -1.48 -17.45 -23.08
C GLU A 191 -2.93 -17.09 -22.76
N LEU A 192 -3.37 -17.22 -21.51
CA LEU A 192 -4.73 -16.89 -21.07
C LEU A 192 -5.10 -15.43 -21.33
N LEU A 193 -4.21 -14.49 -21.11
CA LEU A 193 -4.47 -13.06 -21.39
C LEU A 193 -4.53 -12.78 -22.90
N SER A 194 -3.71 -13.47 -23.71
CA SER A 194 -3.66 -13.30 -25.18
C SER A 194 -4.88 -13.87 -25.90
N GLU A 195 -5.57 -14.86 -25.32
CA GLU A 195 -6.82 -15.39 -25.86
C GLU A 195 -7.93 -14.33 -25.98
N GLY A 196 -7.84 -13.23 -25.24
CA GLY A 196 -8.82 -12.14 -25.24
C GLY A 196 -10.21 -12.54 -24.69
N THR A 197 -10.29 -13.68 -24.01
CA THR A 197 -11.55 -14.21 -23.43
C THR A 197 -11.80 -13.70 -22.01
N LEU A 198 -10.76 -13.25 -21.33
CA LEU A 198 -10.83 -12.69 -19.98
C LEU A 198 -11.18 -11.20 -20.00
N ARG A 199 -12.08 -10.78 -19.12
CA ARG A 199 -12.29 -9.36 -18.80
C ARG A 199 -11.31 -8.96 -17.73
N THR A 200 -10.35 -8.11 -18.07
CA THR A 200 -9.28 -7.67 -17.15
C THR A 200 -9.63 -6.37 -16.46
N HIS A 201 -9.29 -6.25 -15.19
CA HIS A 201 -9.37 -5.02 -14.42
C HIS A 201 -8.42 -5.08 -13.23
N ARG A 202 -8.14 -3.95 -12.60
CA ARG A 202 -7.46 -3.89 -11.31
C ARG A 202 -8.49 -3.88 -10.19
N SER A 203 -8.39 -4.82 -9.28
CA SER A 203 -9.25 -4.86 -8.09
C SER A 203 -8.81 -3.81 -7.08
N ALA A 204 -9.67 -2.82 -6.81
CA ALA A 204 -9.42 -1.83 -5.78
C ALA A 204 -9.42 -2.43 -4.35
N GLN A 205 -10.13 -3.55 -4.16
CA GLN A 205 -10.21 -4.23 -2.87
C GLN A 205 -8.91 -4.99 -2.55
N HIS A 206 -8.26 -5.56 -3.58
CA HIS A 206 -7.11 -6.43 -3.42
C HIS A 206 -5.80 -5.80 -3.93
N GLU A 207 -5.89 -4.61 -4.55
CA GLU A 207 -4.75 -3.86 -5.10
C GLU A 207 -3.85 -4.73 -5.99
N SER A 208 -4.50 -5.65 -6.72
CA SER A 208 -3.88 -6.58 -7.66
C SER A 208 -4.68 -6.62 -8.94
N SER A 209 -4.03 -6.96 -10.03
CA SER A 209 -4.67 -7.13 -11.33
C SER A 209 -5.37 -8.48 -11.42
N CYS A 210 -6.51 -8.52 -12.08
CA CYS A 210 -7.22 -9.77 -12.33
C CYS A 210 -7.90 -9.80 -13.69
N GLY A 211 -8.09 -11.02 -14.21
CA GLY A 211 -8.94 -11.32 -15.36
C GLY A 211 -9.99 -12.33 -14.97
N TYR A 212 -11.21 -12.19 -15.48
CA TYR A 212 -12.27 -13.17 -15.22
C TYR A 212 -13.10 -13.46 -16.45
N ARG A 213 -13.67 -14.67 -16.50
CA ARG A 213 -14.70 -15.07 -17.47
C ARG A 213 -15.73 -15.99 -16.82
N THR A 214 -16.95 -15.94 -17.34
CA THR A 214 -18.01 -16.87 -16.95
C THR A 214 -18.02 -18.02 -17.95
N GLU A 215 -17.95 -19.23 -17.44
CA GLU A 215 -17.98 -20.45 -18.23
C GLU A 215 -19.41 -20.85 -18.59
N LYS A 216 -19.59 -21.75 -19.57
CA LYS A 216 -20.91 -22.20 -20.03
C LYS A 216 -21.74 -22.92 -18.97
N ASP A 217 -21.08 -23.53 -17.99
CA ASP A 217 -21.70 -24.20 -16.85
C ASP A 217 -22.07 -23.27 -15.68
N GLY A 218 -21.88 -21.96 -15.87
CA GLY A 218 -22.15 -20.93 -14.86
C GLY A 218 -21.05 -20.76 -13.81
N SER A 219 -19.94 -21.50 -13.91
CA SER A 219 -18.77 -21.24 -13.08
C SER A 219 -18.05 -19.96 -13.55
N VAL A 220 -17.26 -19.36 -12.66
CA VAL A 220 -16.43 -18.20 -12.98
C VAL A 220 -14.97 -18.56 -12.77
N THR A 221 -14.19 -18.42 -13.83
CA THR A 221 -12.72 -18.51 -13.75
C THR A 221 -12.17 -17.11 -13.48
N VAL A 222 -11.34 -16.99 -12.45
CA VAL A 222 -10.64 -15.74 -12.09
C VAL A 222 -9.14 -16.03 -12.13
N VAL A 223 -8.39 -15.17 -12.79
CA VAL A 223 -6.93 -15.20 -12.82
C VAL A 223 -6.42 -13.97 -12.12
N TRP A 224 -5.71 -14.15 -11.02
CA TRP A 224 -5.03 -13.09 -10.27
C TRP A 224 -3.58 -13.01 -10.69
N TYR A 225 -3.07 -11.81 -10.87
CA TYR A 225 -1.66 -11.57 -11.20
C TYR A 225 -1.22 -10.19 -10.73
N GLU A 226 0.09 -10.02 -10.60
CA GLU A 226 0.69 -8.72 -10.31
C GLU A 226 1.18 -8.10 -11.61
N SER A 227 0.60 -6.98 -12.01
CA SER A 227 1.12 -6.19 -13.12
C SER A 227 2.40 -5.43 -12.70
N GLU A 228 3.14 -4.91 -13.68
CA GLU A 228 4.29 -4.05 -13.39
C GLU A 228 3.91 -2.85 -12.49
N THR A 229 2.71 -2.30 -12.69
CA THR A 229 2.19 -1.20 -11.86
C THR A 229 1.95 -1.66 -10.43
N ASP A 230 1.32 -2.83 -10.21
CA ASP A 230 1.08 -3.36 -8.87
C ASP A 230 2.39 -3.59 -8.13
N ILE A 231 3.39 -4.18 -8.79
CA ILE A 231 4.73 -4.40 -8.23
C ILE A 231 5.43 -3.07 -7.92
N ALA A 232 5.31 -2.08 -8.81
CA ALA A 232 5.92 -0.77 -8.61
C ALA A 232 5.33 -0.05 -7.39
N GLU A 233 4.00 -0.06 -7.21
CA GLU A 233 3.34 0.55 -6.06
C GLU A 233 3.74 -0.12 -4.74
N LYS A 234 3.80 -1.45 -4.71
CA LYS A 234 4.24 -2.23 -3.54
C LYS A 234 5.71 -2.00 -3.21
N THR A 235 6.54 -1.89 -4.24
CA THR A 235 7.96 -1.53 -4.08
C THR A 235 8.13 -0.11 -3.55
N GLU A 236 7.29 0.83 -4.00
CA GLU A 236 7.30 2.20 -3.50
C GLU A 236 6.93 2.26 -2.01
N LEU A 237 5.92 1.49 -1.58
CA LEU A 237 5.61 1.36 -0.15
C LEU A 237 6.82 0.83 0.65
N CYS A 238 7.49 -0.20 0.14
CA CYS A 238 8.71 -0.74 0.75
C CYS A 238 9.80 0.35 0.87
N ARG A 239 10.02 1.14 -0.19
CA ARG A 239 10.99 2.26 -0.19
C ARG A 239 10.64 3.30 0.88
N LEU A 240 9.38 3.72 0.94
CA LEU A 240 8.91 4.70 1.93
C LEU A 240 9.09 4.20 3.36
N LEU A 241 8.93 2.90 3.60
CA LEU A 241 9.15 2.25 4.90
C LEU A 241 10.62 1.94 5.20
N GLY A 242 11.54 2.30 4.31
CA GLY A 242 12.99 2.16 4.52
C GLY A 242 13.53 0.75 4.28
N ILE A 243 12.82 -0.08 3.52
CA ILE A 243 13.31 -1.40 3.11
C ILE A 243 14.47 -1.25 2.11
N GLY A 244 15.53 -2.01 2.33
CA GLY A 244 16.72 -1.97 1.47
C GLY A 244 16.63 -2.86 0.23
N ASN A 245 15.95 -4.01 0.34
CA ASN A 245 15.83 -4.95 -0.76
C ASN A 245 14.40 -5.48 -0.92
N VAL A 246 13.92 -5.53 -2.16
CA VAL A 246 12.66 -6.18 -2.53
C VAL A 246 12.97 -7.30 -3.50
N TYR A 247 12.46 -8.50 -3.22
CA TYR A 247 12.52 -9.66 -4.09
C TYR A 247 11.13 -9.93 -4.65
N VAL A 248 11.01 -10.01 -5.96
CA VAL A 248 9.75 -10.35 -6.64
C VAL A 248 9.82 -11.82 -6.99
N LEU A 249 9.00 -12.64 -6.33
CA LEU A 249 8.91 -14.08 -6.55
C LEU A 249 7.95 -14.35 -7.71
N LYS A 250 8.47 -14.91 -8.78
CA LYS A 250 7.74 -15.26 -10.01
C LYS A 250 7.60 -16.75 -10.21
#